data_4787d2035cfadf7e75e101b131508c4d
#
_entry.id   4787d2035cfadf7e75e101b131508c4d
#
_cell.length_a   1.000
_cell.length_b   1.000
_cell.length_c   1.000
_cell.angle_alpha   90.00
_cell.angle_beta   90.00
_cell.angle_gamma   90.00
#
_symmetry.space_group_name_H-M   'P 1'
#
loop_
_entity.id
_entity.type
_entity.pdbx_description
1 polymer ?
#
loop_
_entity_poly.entity_id
_entity_poly.type
_entity_poly.pdbx_seq_one_letter_code
_entity_poly.pdbx_strand_id
1 'polypeptide(L)'
;MKKYKVIIICLIPAILYCNNCSEDRHKSNETIYPEKIYEYSDNISPRWSSFENINGEKGRGGMENNRAKGHAFDMIKSGERCLLLDTRGPGIINRIWITIGGRSPYTLRGLVINMYWNDEEKPAVSVPFGDFFGVGLGKTAVFENTLFANPEGRSFNSYIQMPFEKSAKIEIVNEMDYDLFLIFFDVDYQLLKHWDDNFMYFHAFWHRDTATTPGDDFNILPAVKGKGRFLGTNASVITKPEYKDYWWGEGEFKAYLDGDDEYPTLVGTGTEDYIGSAWGQGQFCNKYNGCLIADGKNRQWSFYRYHIIDPIYFHSVCKITMQQMGGTSKKNVIAMQKKGVNLIPVTISGDEAGLIHIYYKDSVVDLESPELPGDDAWTNFFRSDDVSAVAYFYLDKPKNDLPEIQNINIRTCNLKRDSAQ
;
A
#
# COMPACT_ATOMS: atom_id res chain seq x y z
N MET A 1 -78.32 19.63 -44.41
CA MET A 1 -76.86 19.60 -44.68
C MET A 1 -76.28 20.94 -44.20
N LYS A 2 -75.68 20.98 -42.99
CA LYS A 2 -75.04 22.16 -42.42
C LYS A 2 -73.51 22.03 -42.59
N LYS A 3 -72.94 22.99 -43.32
CA LYS A 3 -71.49 23.12 -43.50
C LYS A 3 -70.86 23.80 -42.28
N TYR A 4 -69.96 23.17 -41.59
CA TYR A 4 -69.15 23.85 -40.57
C TYR A 4 -67.85 24.33 -41.22
N LYS A 5 -67.63 25.67 -41.10
CA LYS A 5 -66.35 26.27 -41.42
C LYS A 5 -65.38 26.10 -40.20
N VAL A 6 -64.26 25.49 -40.43
CA VAL A 6 -63.15 25.45 -39.45
C VAL A 6 -62.29 26.70 -39.69
N ILE A 7 -62.20 27.53 -38.70
CA ILE A 7 -61.24 28.68 -38.64
C ILE A 7 -59.96 28.15 -38.00
N ILE A 8 -58.86 28.12 -38.75
CA ILE A 8 -57.54 27.83 -38.26
C ILE A 8 -56.93 29.16 -37.81
N ILE A 9 -56.73 29.31 -36.50
CA ILE A 9 -55.98 30.42 -35.90
C ILE A 9 -54.52 29.98 -35.82
N CYS A 10 -53.66 30.58 -36.66
CA CYS A 10 -52.21 30.46 -36.55
C CYS A 10 -51.70 31.33 -35.39
N LEU A 11 -51.34 30.69 -34.29
CA LEU A 11 -50.55 31.32 -33.22
C LEU A 11 -49.05 31.23 -33.58
N ILE A 12 -48.45 32.37 -33.88
CA ILE A 12 -46.99 32.51 -34.02
C ILE A 12 -46.42 32.67 -32.60
N PRO A 13 -45.54 31.80 -32.12
CA PRO A 13 -44.85 32.06 -30.87
C PRO A 13 -43.75 33.10 -31.12
N ALA A 14 -43.78 34.21 -30.44
CA ALA A 14 -42.69 35.17 -30.35
C ALA A 14 -41.51 34.52 -29.63
N ILE A 15 -40.43 34.28 -30.36
CA ILE A 15 -39.15 33.83 -29.78
C ILE A 15 -38.49 35.07 -29.15
N LEU A 16 -38.58 35.17 -27.84
CA LEU A 16 -37.73 36.05 -27.03
C LEU A 16 -36.31 35.46 -27.02
N TYR A 17 -35.40 36.10 -27.74
CA TYR A 17 -33.97 35.86 -27.59
C TYR A 17 -33.54 36.36 -26.20
N CYS A 18 -33.42 35.46 -25.24
CA CYS A 18 -32.61 35.68 -24.05
C CYS A 18 -31.13 35.48 -24.43
N ASN A 19 -30.47 36.58 -24.79
CA ASN A 19 -29.02 36.66 -24.79
C ASN A 19 -28.53 36.74 -23.34
N ASN A 20 -28.38 35.63 -22.67
CA ASN A 20 -27.52 35.40 -21.51
C ASN A 20 -27.13 33.90 -21.47
N CYS A 21 -26.43 33.46 -22.50
CA CYS A 21 -25.49 32.37 -22.34
C CYS A 21 -24.26 32.95 -21.65
N SER A 22 -24.24 32.91 -20.31
CA SER A 22 -22.97 32.81 -19.62
C SER A 22 -22.21 31.67 -20.27
N GLU A 23 -21.08 31.96 -20.88
CA GLU A 23 -20.06 30.99 -21.20
C GLU A 23 -19.64 30.35 -19.86
N ASP A 24 -20.37 29.34 -19.40
CA ASP A 24 -19.79 28.29 -18.59
C ASP A 24 -18.73 27.61 -19.52
N ARG A 25 -17.56 28.23 -19.54
CA ARG A 25 -16.35 27.50 -19.89
C ARG A 25 -16.33 26.32 -18.93
N HIS A 26 -16.83 25.16 -19.38
CA HIS A 26 -16.28 23.89 -18.96
C HIS A 26 -14.77 24.08 -19.17
N LYS A 27 -14.06 24.40 -18.08
CA LYS A 27 -12.65 24.07 -17.99
C LYS A 27 -12.63 22.56 -18.24
N SER A 28 -12.36 22.17 -19.46
CA SER A 28 -11.95 20.81 -19.77
C SER A 28 -10.89 20.52 -18.73
N ASN A 29 -11.07 19.48 -17.93
CA ASN A 29 -10.01 18.87 -17.16
C ASN A 29 -8.97 18.46 -18.21
N GLU A 30 -8.06 19.37 -18.57
CA GLU A 30 -6.87 19.00 -19.31
C GLU A 30 -6.14 18.05 -18.37
N THR A 31 -6.19 16.78 -18.70
CA THR A 31 -5.38 15.75 -18.06
C THR A 31 -3.94 16.26 -18.11
N ILE A 32 -3.31 16.42 -16.96
CA ILE A 32 -1.94 16.95 -16.82
C ILE A 32 -0.96 16.08 -17.60
N TYR A 33 -1.35 14.85 -17.88
CA TYR A 33 -0.66 13.93 -18.79
C TYR A 33 -1.45 13.86 -20.09
N PRO A 34 -0.82 14.21 -21.23
CA PRO A 34 -1.44 13.97 -22.50
C PRO A 34 -1.74 12.47 -22.62
N GLU A 35 -2.97 12.10 -22.92
CA GLU A 35 -3.36 10.70 -23.20
C GLU A 35 -2.54 10.14 -24.36
N LYS A 36 -1.95 11.02 -25.17
CA LYS A 36 -1.12 10.70 -26.34
C LYS A 36 0.30 11.22 -26.10
N ILE A 37 1.26 10.33 -26.13
CA ILE A 37 2.68 10.63 -25.86
C ILE A 37 3.32 11.66 -26.82
N TYR A 38 2.65 11.96 -27.93
CA TYR A 38 3.09 12.94 -28.94
C TYR A 38 2.46 14.33 -28.74
N GLU A 39 1.60 14.52 -27.76
CA GLU A 39 1.01 15.82 -27.46
C GLU A 39 1.97 16.66 -26.62
N TYR A 40 2.12 17.91 -26.98
CA TYR A 40 2.94 18.86 -26.24
C TYR A 40 2.14 19.52 -25.11
N SER A 41 2.77 19.64 -23.92
CA SER A 41 2.24 20.41 -22.82
C SER A 41 3.21 21.53 -22.44
N ASP A 42 2.74 22.77 -22.41
CA ASP A 42 3.51 23.91 -21.92
C ASP A 42 3.31 24.14 -20.40
N ASN A 43 2.48 23.33 -19.76
CA ASN A 43 2.21 23.36 -18.31
C ASN A 43 3.27 22.62 -17.49
N ILE A 44 4.13 21.83 -18.12
CA ILE A 44 5.04 20.89 -17.48
C ILE A 44 6.49 21.30 -17.72
N SER A 45 7.29 21.28 -16.66
CA SER A 45 8.76 21.41 -16.75
C SER A 45 9.44 20.21 -16.08
N PRO A 46 10.10 19.32 -16.85
CA PRO A 46 10.73 18.12 -16.30
C PRO A 46 11.96 18.47 -15.45
N ARG A 47 12.18 17.69 -14.40
CA ARG A 47 13.30 17.78 -13.46
C ARG A 47 13.73 16.39 -13.01
N TRP A 48 15.02 16.23 -12.75
CA TRP A 48 15.59 15.06 -12.11
C TRP A 48 16.46 15.50 -10.94
N SER A 49 16.25 14.95 -9.76
CA SER A 49 17.17 15.06 -8.63
C SER A 49 18.04 13.82 -8.57
N SER A 50 19.35 14.01 -8.53
CA SER A 50 20.37 12.97 -8.36
C SER A 50 21.60 13.59 -7.69
N PHE A 51 22.61 12.82 -7.32
CA PHE A 51 23.87 13.39 -6.83
C PHE A 51 24.59 14.31 -7.84
N GLU A 52 24.39 14.10 -9.13
CA GLU A 52 24.93 14.99 -10.18
C GLU A 52 24.16 16.32 -10.31
N ASN A 53 22.97 16.43 -9.69
CA ASN A 53 22.16 17.65 -9.68
C ASN A 53 21.07 17.54 -8.59
N ILE A 54 21.47 17.78 -7.34
CA ILE A 54 20.51 17.78 -6.23
C ILE A 54 19.42 18.83 -6.50
N ASN A 55 18.17 18.45 -6.24
CA ASN A 55 16.95 19.23 -6.49
C ASN A 55 16.67 19.55 -7.97
N GLY A 56 17.38 18.95 -8.91
CA GLY A 56 17.09 19.06 -10.35
C GLY A 56 17.11 20.48 -10.89
N GLU A 57 18.04 21.34 -10.44
CA GLU A 57 18.12 22.73 -10.86
C GLU A 57 18.40 22.85 -12.37
N LYS A 58 17.68 23.79 -13.03
CA LYS A 58 17.80 23.98 -14.47
C LYS A 58 19.23 24.40 -14.87
N GLY A 59 19.85 23.59 -15.74
CA GLY A 59 21.17 23.87 -16.29
C GLY A 59 22.33 23.67 -15.29
N ARG A 60 22.12 22.91 -14.20
CA ARG A 60 23.14 22.70 -13.14
C ARG A 60 23.64 21.25 -13.05
N GLY A 61 23.18 20.34 -13.91
CA GLY A 61 23.64 18.97 -13.91
C GLY A 61 25.07 18.78 -14.38
N GLY A 62 25.81 17.83 -13.79
CA GLY A 62 27.16 17.43 -14.19
C GLY A 62 28.23 18.50 -14.00
N MET A 63 28.10 19.41 -13.03
CA MET A 63 29.01 20.53 -12.85
C MET A 63 30.36 20.12 -12.23
N GLU A 64 30.38 19.10 -11.38
CA GLU A 64 31.55 18.75 -10.57
C GLU A 64 32.74 18.25 -11.42
N ASN A 65 32.49 17.71 -12.61
CA ASN A 65 33.55 17.19 -13.49
C ASN A 65 33.36 17.64 -14.96
N ASN A 66 33.15 18.92 -15.20
CA ASN A 66 33.07 19.51 -16.53
C ASN A 66 32.13 18.77 -17.50
N ARG A 67 30.95 18.38 -17.02
CA ARG A 67 29.92 17.62 -17.75
C ARG A 67 30.20 16.12 -17.91
N ALA A 68 31.31 15.62 -17.37
CA ALA A 68 31.55 14.20 -17.20
C ALA A 68 30.98 13.73 -15.87
N LYS A 69 30.96 12.43 -15.63
CA LYS A 69 30.51 11.86 -14.36
C LYS A 69 31.40 12.33 -13.22
N GLY A 70 30.82 13.08 -12.25
CA GLY A 70 31.55 13.69 -11.13
C GLY A 70 31.12 13.16 -9.77
N HIS A 71 29.79 13.02 -9.55
CA HIS A 71 29.23 12.63 -8.27
C HIS A 71 28.07 11.64 -8.49
N ALA A 72 28.38 10.36 -8.57
CA ALA A 72 27.37 9.35 -8.92
C ALA A 72 26.70 8.68 -7.72
N PHE A 73 27.34 8.67 -6.56
CA PHE A 73 26.89 7.99 -5.35
C PHE A 73 27.43 8.66 -4.12
N ASP A 74 26.85 8.29 -2.99
CA ASP A 74 27.33 8.71 -1.67
C ASP A 74 27.20 7.57 -0.65
N MET A 75 27.60 7.85 0.58
CA MET A 75 27.49 7.00 1.76
C MET A 75 26.52 7.65 2.76
N ILE A 76 25.77 6.83 3.49
CA ILE A 76 24.95 7.30 4.61
C ILE A 76 25.52 6.69 5.91
N LYS A 77 26.17 7.50 6.73
CA LYS A 77 26.69 7.01 8.01
C LYS A 77 25.56 6.62 8.95
N SER A 78 25.91 5.78 9.93
CA SER A 78 25.00 5.41 11.02
C SER A 78 24.43 6.65 11.70
N GLY A 79 23.11 6.72 11.81
CA GLY A 79 22.38 7.85 12.39
C GLY A 79 22.20 9.07 11.47
N GLU A 80 22.81 9.09 10.27
CA GLU A 80 22.72 10.22 9.34
C GLU A 80 21.55 10.10 8.37
N ARG A 81 21.30 11.20 7.66
CA ARG A 81 20.25 11.34 6.64
C ARG A 81 20.88 11.68 5.30
N CYS A 82 20.34 11.12 4.22
CA CYS A 82 20.65 11.47 2.85
C CYS A 82 19.45 12.16 2.22
N LEU A 83 19.61 13.40 1.79
CA LEU A 83 18.60 14.15 1.07
C LEU A 83 18.55 13.66 -0.38
N LEU A 84 17.35 13.28 -0.85
CA LEU A 84 17.12 12.88 -2.24
C LEU A 84 16.41 13.99 -3.03
N LEU A 85 15.58 14.80 -2.38
CA LEU A 85 14.84 15.90 -3.00
C LEU A 85 14.47 16.93 -1.94
N ASP A 86 14.63 18.22 -2.27
CA ASP A 86 14.03 19.35 -1.57
C ASP A 86 13.70 20.42 -2.60
N THR A 87 12.46 20.50 -3.02
CA THR A 87 12.02 21.34 -4.15
C THR A 87 10.76 22.12 -3.83
N ARG A 88 10.59 23.23 -4.55
CA ARG A 88 9.36 24.05 -4.53
C ARG A 88 8.49 23.74 -5.72
N GLY A 89 7.16 23.77 -5.51
CA GLY A 89 6.17 23.42 -6.50
C GLY A 89 5.24 24.55 -6.89
N PRO A 90 4.11 24.22 -7.50
CA PRO A 90 3.49 22.89 -7.56
C PRO A 90 4.20 21.92 -8.48
N GLY A 91 4.04 20.63 -8.20
CA GLY A 91 4.67 19.58 -9.00
C GLY A 91 4.13 18.18 -8.73
N ILE A 92 4.65 17.20 -9.46
CA ILE A 92 4.33 15.78 -9.29
C ILE A 92 5.62 14.97 -9.43
N ILE A 93 5.93 14.15 -8.43
CA ILE A 93 6.97 13.12 -8.54
C ILE A 93 6.37 11.95 -9.30
N ASN A 94 7.07 11.48 -10.35
CA ASN A 94 6.56 10.42 -11.22
C ASN A 94 7.29 9.10 -11.05
N ARG A 95 8.59 9.17 -10.70
CA ARG A 95 9.43 8.00 -10.53
C ARG A 95 10.46 8.25 -9.46
N ILE A 96 10.73 7.22 -8.67
CA ILE A 96 11.90 7.14 -7.79
C ILE A 96 12.65 5.87 -8.15
N TRP A 97 13.93 6.00 -8.48
CA TRP A 97 14.84 4.88 -8.66
C TRP A 97 15.96 4.96 -7.64
N ILE A 98 16.24 3.87 -6.94
CA ILE A 98 17.33 3.80 -5.95
C ILE A 98 18.01 2.44 -6.07
N THR A 99 19.33 2.40 -5.89
CA THR A 99 20.07 1.18 -5.59
C THR A 99 21.06 1.42 -4.44
N ILE A 100 21.31 0.38 -3.65
CA ILE A 100 22.14 0.44 -2.44
C ILE A 100 23.14 -0.72 -2.38
N GLY A 101 24.25 -0.53 -1.68
CA GLY A 101 25.31 -1.51 -1.55
C GLY A 101 24.93 -2.78 -0.77
N GLY A 102 24.22 -2.64 0.36
CA GLY A 102 23.72 -3.74 1.18
C GLY A 102 22.21 -3.98 1.00
N ARG A 103 21.77 -5.23 0.93
CA ARG A 103 20.36 -5.59 0.74
C ARG A 103 19.91 -6.73 1.64
N SER A 104 20.53 -6.88 2.81
CA SER A 104 20.03 -7.81 3.81
C SER A 104 18.65 -7.40 4.33
N PRO A 105 17.86 -8.31 4.86
CA PRO A 105 16.62 -7.97 5.53
C PRO A 105 16.77 -6.91 6.61
N TYR A 106 17.87 -6.94 7.37
CA TYR A 106 18.18 -5.92 8.37
C TYR A 106 18.43 -4.55 7.75
N THR A 107 19.23 -4.46 6.67
CA THR A 107 19.51 -3.20 5.95
C THR A 107 18.22 -2.62 5.38
N LEU A 108 17.41 -3.43 4.70
CA LEU A 108 16.19 -2.96 4.04
C LEU A 108 15.12 -2.47 5.02
N ARG A 109 15.14 -2.91 6.29
CA ARG A 109 14.26 -2.42 7.35
C ARG A 109 14.93 -1.47 8.36
N GLY A 110 16.24 -1.40 8.37
CA GLY A 110 17.02 -0.43 9.15
C GLY A 110 17.11 0.95 8.49
N LEU A 111 17.00 1.02 7.17
CA LEU A 111 16.82 2.25 6.44
C LEU A 111 15.35 2.67 6.45
N VAL A 112 15.08 3.98 6.58
CA VAL A 112 13.74 4.58 6.54
C VAL A 112 13.67 5.59 5.42
N ILE A 113 12.62 5.53 4.60
CA ILE A 113 12.28 6.59 3.65
C ILE A 113 11.24 7.51 4.26
N ASN A 114 11.54 8.82 4.30
CA ASN A 114 10.63 9.86 4.74
C ASN A 114 10.29 10.78 3.57
N MET A 115 9.00 11.15 3.46
CA MET A 115 8.53 12.13 2.47
C MET A 115 7.63 13.15 3.16
N TYR A 116 7.85 14.43 2.82
CA TYR A 116 7.15 15.57 3.39
C TYR A 116 6.55 16.42 2.28
N TRP A 117 5.33 16.88 2.48
CA TRP A 117 4.62 17.76 1.57
C TRP A 117 4.33 19.10 2.21
N ASN A 118 4.44 20.19 1.42
CA ASN A 118 3.98 21.53 1.79
C ASN A 118 4.58 22.08 3.11
N ASP A 119 5.87 21.81 3.36
CA ASP A 119 6.61 22.25 4.55
C ASP A 119 6.08 21.70 5.89
N GLU A 120 5.29 20.60 5.87
CA GLU A 120 4.87 19.94 7.10
C GLU A 120 6.06 19.31 7.82
N GLU A 121 6.08 19.40 9.14
CA GLU A 121 7.17 18.85 9.97
C GLU A 121 7.08 17.33 10.10
N LYS A 122 5.84 16.80 10.14
CA LYS A 122 5.58 15.37 10.21
C LYS A 122 5.55 14.78 8.79
N PRO A 123 6.31 13.69 8.54
CA PRO A 123 6.29 13.06 7.23
C PRO A 123 4.92 12.43 6.93
N ALA A 124 4.46 12.59 5.69
CA ALA A 124 3.30 11.89 5.14
C ALA A 124 3.62 10.42 4.87
N VAL A 125 4.87 10.12 4.58
CA VAL A 125 5.45 8.78 4.40
C VAL A 125 6.62 8.63 5.36
N SER A 126 6.57 7.62 6.23
CA SER A 126 7.69 7.19 7.06
C SER A 126 7.62 5.68 7.21
N VAL A 127 8.36 4.97 6.36
CA VAL A 127 8.28 3.50 6.24
C VAL A 127 9.66 2.89 6.02
N PRO A 128 9.88 1.60 6.39
CA PRO A 128 11.13 0.93 6.07
C PRO A 128 11.38 0.92 4.56
N PHE A 129 12.62 1.16 4.18
CA PHE A 129 13.02 1.35 2.78
C PHE A 129 12.57 0.19 1.87
N GLY A 130 12.88 -1.05 2.24
CA GLY A 130 12.51 -2.21 1.42
C GLY A 130 11.00 -2.38 1.30
N ASP A 131 10.29 -2.25 2.42
CA ASP A 131 8.83 -2.39 2.47
C ASP A 131 8.14 -1.31 1.62
N PHE A 132 8.66 -0.06 1.57
CA PHE A 132 8.12 0.99 0.70
C PHE A 132 8.09 0.57 -0.77
N PHE A 133 9.13 -0.08 -1.26
CA PHE A 133 9.24 -0.52 -2.66
C PHE A 133 8.63 -1.91 -2.92
N GLY A 134 7.78 -2.39 -2.04
CA GLY A 134 7.12 -3.69 -2.19
C GLY A 134 7.99 -4.91 -1.88
N VAL A 135 9.15 -4.70 -1.25
CA VAL A 135 10.06 -5.78 -0.84
C VAL A 135 9.80 -6.14 0.62
N GLY A 136 8.71 -6.85 0.85
CA GLY A 136 8.32 -7.30 2.19
C GLY A 136 9.32 -8.31 2.79
N LEU A 137 9.31 -8.44 4.13
CA LEU A 137 10.26 -9.25 4.89
C LEU A 137 11.73 -8.84 4.74
N GLY A 138 12.02 -7.72 4.05
CA GLY A 138 13.36 -7.36 3.64
C GLY A 138 14.01 -8.38 2.68
N LYS A 139 13.22 -9.20 2.00
CA LYS A 139 13.68 -10.17 0.99
C LYS A 139 13.45 -9.66 -0.41
N THR A 140 14.53 -9.46 -1.15
CA THR A 140 14.45 -9.03 -2.56
C THR A 140 13.85 -10.15 -3.43
N ALA A 141 13.03 -9.75 -4.38
CA ALA A 141 12.50 -10.58 -5.45
C ALA A 141 12.60 -9.83 -6.78
N VAL A 142 12.66 -10.57 -7.89
CA VAL A 142 12.56 -9.97 -9.22
C VAL A 142 11.08 -9.82 -9.56
N PHE A 143 10.63 -8.58 -9.78
CA PHE A 143 9.24 -8.33 -10.12
C PHE A 143 9.04 -6.99 -10.83
N GLU A 144 7.90 -6.87 -11.50
CA GLU A 144 7.33 -5.64 -12.03
C GLU A 144 5.82 -5.70 -11.85
N ASN A 145 5.23 -4.62 -11.35
CA ASN A 145 3.79 -4.45 -11.23
C ASN A 145 3.40 -2.98 -11.51
N THR A 146 2.16 -2.60 -11.28
CA THR A 146 1.69 -1.26 -11.66
C THR A 146 2.32 -0.12 -10.85
N LEU A 147 2.82 -0.38 -9.64
CA LEU A 147 3.35 0.66 -8.74
C LEU A 147 4.87 0.56 -8.54
N PHE A 148 5.43 -0.63 -8.67
CA PHE A 148 6.84 -0.87 -8.33
C PHE A 148 7.50 -1.86 -9.30
N ALA A 149 8.82 -1.75 -9.38
CA ALA A 149 9.64 -2.78 -10.00
C ALA A 149 10.98 -2.97 -9.27
N ASN A 150 11.46 -4.20 -9.25
CA ASN A 150 12.79 -4.54 -8.75
C ASN A 150 13.48 -5.45 -9.78
N PRO A 151 13.97 -4.89 -10.89
CA PRO A 151 14.67 -5.66 -11.92
C PRO A 151 15.89 -6.35 -11.33
N GLU A 152 16.05 -7.63 -11.63
CA GLU A 152 17.16 -8.45 -11.16
C GLU A 152 17.34 -8.51 -9.62
N GLY A 153 16.36 -8.02 -8.82
CA GLY A 153 16.45 -7.98 -7.35
C GLY A 153 17.48 -6.98 -6.81
N ARG A 154 17.92 -5.99 -7.59
CA ARG A 154 19.05 -5.12 -7.25
C ARG A 154 18.73 -3.64 -7.23
N SER A 155 17.62 -3.20 -7.81
CA SER A 155 17.19 -1.80 -7.82
C SER A 155 15.73 -1.67 -7.43
N PHE A 156 15.40 -0.55 -6.85
CA PHE A 156 14.09 -0.25 -6.28
C PHE A 156 13.47 0.88 -7.07
N ASN A 157 12.35 0.61 -7.76
CA ASN A 157 11.62 1.59 -8.54
C ASN A 157 10.22 1.78 -7.97
N SER A 158 9.79 3.04 -7.87
CA SER A 158 8.40 3.43 -7.64
C SER A 158 7.90 4.25 -8.80
N TYR A 159 6.71 3.94 -9.28
CA TYR A 159 5.98 4.66 -10.32
C TYR A 159 4.73 5.35 -9.77
N ILE A 160 4.63 5.45 -8.44
CA ILE A 160 3.53 6.16 -7.79
C ILE A 160 3.67 7.65 -8.07
N GLN A 161 2.60 8.25 -8.56
CA GLN A 161 2.53 9.69 -8.77
C GLN A 161 2.26 10.40 -7.44
N MET A 162 3.12 11.35 -7.08
CA MET A 162 3.04 12.03 -5.78
C MET A 162 2.94 13.54 -6.00
N PRO A 163 1.72 14.10 -6.10
CA PRO A 163 1.51 15.53 -6.23
C PRO A 163 1.90 16.30 -4.97
N PHE A 164 2.42 17.51 -5.15
CA PHE A 164 2.71 18.47 -4.08
C PHE A 164 2.40 19.90 -4.55
N GLU A 165 1.76 20.69 -3.69
CA GLU A 165 1.33 22.06 -4.02
C GLU A 165 2.44 23.09 -3.84
N LYS A 166 3.12 23.07 -2.67
CA LYS A 166 4.09 24.10 -2.29
C LYS A 166 5.52 23.59 -2.27
N SER A 167 5.73 22.40 -1.71
CA SER A 167 7.04 21.80 -1.60
C SER A 167 6.98 20.28 -1.46
N ALA A 168 8.06 19.62 -1.87
CA ALA A 168 8.31 18.21 -1.63
C ALA A 168 9.72 18.00 -1.09
N LYS A 169 9.85 17.22 -0.02
CA LYS A 169 11.13 16.77 0.51
C LYS A 169 11.14 15.26 0.66
N ILE A 170 12.20 14.61 0.19
CA ILE A 170 12.44 13.16 0.35
C ILE A 170 13.81 12.94 0.94
N GLU A 171 13.90 12.09 1.96
CA GLU A 171 15.16 11.70 2.59
C GLU A 171 15.18 10.22 2.95
N ILE A 172 16.37 9.62 2.97
CA ILE A 172 16.64 8.31 3.57
C ILE A 172 17.38 8.52 4.89
N VAL A 173 16.91 7.87 5.94
CA VAL A 173 17.54 7.84 7.27
C VAL A 173 18.17 6.49 7.49
N ASN A 174 19.46 6.46 7.85
CA ASN A 174 20.15 5.24 8.26
C ASN A 174 20.04 5.10 9.79
N GLU A 175 19.13 4.27 10.27
CA GLU A 175 18.98 3.97 11.70
C GLU A 175 19.77 2.72 12.15
N MET A 176 20.57 2.14 11.24
CA MET A 176 21.41 0.99 11.57
C MET A 176 22.63 1.42 12.42
N ASP A 177 23.26 0.46 13.07
CA ASP A 177 24.50 0.61 13.82
C ASP A 177 25.79 0.56 12.96
N TYR A 178 25.63 0.61 11.61
CA TYR A 178 26.73 0.66 10.65
C TYR A 178 26.40 1.55 9.44
N ASP A 179 27.44 1.95 8.72
CA ASP A 179 27.34 2.84 7.56
C ASP A 179 26.80 2.10 6.34
N LEU A 180 25.96 2.74 5.55
CA LEU A 180 25.60 2.32 4.21
C LEU A 180 26.59 2.92 3.21
N PHE A 181 27.50 2.12 2.68
CA PHE A 181 28.61 2.60 1.85
C PHE A 181 28.21 3.14 0.47
N LEU A 182 27.14 2.65 -0.11
CA LEU A 182 26.73 3.02 -1.47
C LEU A 182 25.23 3.24 -1.54
N ILE A 183 24.86 4.44 -1.97
CA ILE A 183 23.52 4.77 -2.46
C ILE A 183 23.63 5.52 -3.78
N PHE A 184 22.82 5.13 -4.76
CA PHE A 184 22.59 5.83 -6.03
C PHE A 184 21.11 6.09 -6.14
N PHE A 185 20.71 7.23 -6.69
CA PHE A 185 19.28 7.53 -6.87
C PHE A 185 19.02 8.48 -8.03
N ASP A 186 17.79 8.40 -8.55
CA ASP A 186 17.12 9.42 -9.36
C ASP A 186 15.70 9.62 -8.82
N VAL A 187 15.30 10.88 -8.63
CA VAL A 187 13.90 11.27 -8.38
C VAL A 187 13.44 12.10 -9.57
N ASP A 188 12.57 11.51 -10.40
CA ASP A 188 12.05 12.13 -11.62
C ASP A 188 10.73 12.83 -11.27
N TYR A 189 10.65 14.13 -11.49
CA TYR A 189 9.48 14.92 -11.19
C TYR A 189 9.25 16.01 -12.25
N GLN A 190 8.09 16.60 -12.20
CA GLN A 190 7.73 17.73 -13.04
C GLN A 190 7.19 18.87 -12.19
N LEU A 191 7.63 20.08 -12.50
CA LEU A 191 7.01 21.29 -12.00
C LEU A 191 5.84 21.65 -12.89
N LEU A 192 4.74 22.07 -12.26
CA LEU A 192 3.51 22.49 -12.90
C LEU A 192 3.39 24.00 -12.85
N LYS A 193 2.71 24.62 -13.83
CA LYS A 193 2.38 26.04 -13.76
C LYS A 193 1.29 26.36 -12.74
N HIS A 194 0.36 25.40 -12.55
CA HIS A 194 -0.81 25.56 -11.67
C HIS A 194 -1.07 24.27 -10.91
N TRP A 195 -1.56 24.41 -9.67
CA TRP A 195 -2.10 23.34 -8.88
C TRP A 195 -3.53 23.02 -9.32
N ASP A 196 -3.92 21.73 -9.30
CA ASP A 196 -5.31 21.31 -9.48
C ASP A 196 -5.87 20.91 -8.10
N ASP A 197 -6.97 21.55 -7.71
CA ASP A 197 -7.62 21.33 -6.41
C ASP A 197 -8.18 19.89 -6.22
N ASN A 198 -8.23 19.10 -7.29
CA ASN A 198 -8.60 17.69 -7.22
C ASN A 198 -7.40 16.77 -6.88
N PHE A 199 -6.19 17.31 -6.84
CA PHE A 199 -5.03 16.50 -6.48
C PHE A 199 -5.03 16.19 -4.99
N MET A 200 -4.61 14.98 -4.69
CA MET A 200 -4.42 14.49 -3.34
C MET A 200 -2.94 14.21 -3.09
N TYR A 201 -2.54 14.30 -1.84
CA TYR A 201 -1.18 14.00 -1.41
C TYR A 201 -1.01 12.49 -1.15
N PHE A 202 0.12 11.95 -1.56
CA PHE A 202 0.45 10.55 -1.32
C PHE A 202 0.90 10.32 0.12
N HIS A 203 0.45 9.22 0.71
CA HIS A 203 0.80 8.78 2.06
C HIS A 203 1.13 7.30 2.07
N ALA A 204 1.94 6.88 3.04
CA ALA A 204 2.13 5.48 3.36
C ALA A 204 2.28 5.28 4.87
N PHE A 205 1.75 4.17 5.36
CA PHE A 205 1.83 3.75 6.75
C PHE A 205 2.35 2.32 6.84
N TRP A 206 3.29 2.07 7.72
CA TRP A 206 3.83 0.72 7.96
C TRP A 206 3.64 0.32 9.42
N HIS A 207 3.27 -0.95 9.61
CA HIS A 207 3.10 -1.54 10.93
C HIS A 207 3.55 -3.00 10.93
N ARG A 208 4.04 -3.50 12.10
CA ARG A 208 4.39 -4.90 12.35
C ARG A 208 3.96 -5.30 13.75
N ASP A 209 3.26 -6.42 13.83
CA ASP A 209 3.03 -7.16 15.06
C ASP A 209 3.83 -8.46 15.00
N THR A 210 4.83 -8.60 15.84
CA THR A 210 5.64 -9.83 15.92
C THR A 210 4.87 -11.02 16.48
N ALA A 211 3.69 -10.75 17.05
CA ALA A 211 2.71 -11.71 17.53
C ALA A 211 1.34 -11.04 17.57
N THR A 212 0.51 -11.31 16.56
CA THR A 212 -0.87 -10.84 16.55
C THR A 212 -1.70 -11.50 17.66
N THR A 213 -2.76 -10.83 18.11
CA THR A 213 -3.69 -11.37 19.13
C THR A 213 -4.79 -12.18 18.44
N PRO A 214 -5.03 -13.47 18.80
CA PRO A 214 -6.14 -14.22 18.24
C PRO A 214 -7.49 -13.55 18.55
N GLY A 215 -8.28 -13.33 17.50
CA GLY A 215 -9.58 -12.64 17.57
C GLY A 215 -9.52 -11.16 17.25
N ASP A 216 -8.34 -10.55 17.28
CA ASP A 216 -8.14 -9.17 16.83
C ASP A 216 -7.60 -9.14 15.40
N ASP A 217 -8.16 -8.29 14.58
CA ASP A 217 -7.67 -8.08 13.20
C ASP A 217 -6.36 -7.28 13.23
N PHE A 218 -5.39 -7.66 12.37
CA PHE A 218 -4.19 -6.87 12.12
C PHE A 218 -4.54 -5.56 11.39
N ASN A 219 -4.11 -4.41 11.93
CA ASN A 219 -4.35 -3.11 11.29
C ASN A 219 -3.35 -2.85 10.16
N ILE A 220 -3.77 -3.00 8.92
CA ILE A 220 -3.00 -2.57 7.73
C ILE A 220 -2.95 -1.04 7.68
N LEU A 221 -4.10 -0.38 7.90
CA LEU A 221 -4.24 1.07 8.02
C LEU A 221 -5.16 1.37 9.21
N PRO A 222 -4.65 1.94 10.32
CA PRO A 222 -5.50 2.50 11.37
C PRO A 222 -6.42 3.58 10.82
N ALA A 223 -7.49 3.92 11.55
CA ALA A 223 -8.46 4.89 11.09
C ALA A 223 -7.79 6.23 10.72
N VAL A 224 -7.83 6.59 9.44
CA VAL A 224 -7.30 7.85 8.90
C VAL A 224 -8.45 8.75 8.50
N LYS A 225 -8.38 10.05 8.87
CA LYS A 225 -9.46 11.03 8.66
C LYS A 225 -9.15 11.97 7.50
N GLY A 226 -10.12 12.16 6.60
CA GLY A 226 -10.06 13.04 5.44
C GLY A 226 -10.79 12.44 4.26
N LYS A 227 -10.77 13.11 3.12
CA LYS A 227 -11.13 12.51 1.83
C LYS A 227 -9.92 11.81 1.26
N GLY A 228 -10.12 10.64 0.66
CA GLY A 228 -8.98 9.94 0.10
C GLY A 228 -9.32 8.74 -0.74
N ARG A 229 -8.25 8.02 -1.09
CA ARG A 229 -8.30 6.78 -1.85
C ARG A 229 -7.28 5.82 -1.27
N PHE A 230 -7.70 4.68 -0.77
CA PHE A 230 -6.80 3.59 -0.46
C PHE A 230 -6.30 2.95 -1.76
N LEU A 231 -4.99 2.98 -1.95
CA LEU A 231 -4.35 2.52 -3.18
C LEU A 231 -4.00 1.03 -3.13
N GLY A 232 -3.79 0.49 -1.94
CA GLY A 232 -3.46 -0.92 -1.75
C GLY A 232 -2.46 -1.17 -0.63
N THR A 233 -2.03 -2.41 -0.55
CA THR A 233 -1.11 -2.87 0.48
C THR A 233 -0.07 -3.84 -0.07
N ASN A 234 1.09 -3.83 0.59
CA ASN A 234 2.07 -4.91 0.57
C ASN A 234 2.16 -5.49 1.97
N ALA A 235 1.81 -6.74 2.13
CA ALA A 235 1.76 -7.41 3.42
C ALA A 235 2.65 -8.64 3.46
N SER A 236 3.06 -9.02 4.67
CA SER A 236 3.92 -10.17 4.87
C SER A 236 3.53 -10.90 6.15
N VAL A 237 3.65 -12.23 6.10
CA VAL A 237 3.35 -13.11 7.22
C VAL A 237 4.53 -14.06 7.45
N ILE A 238 4.94 -14.20 8.70
CA ILE A 238 5.84 -15.25 9.18
C ILE A 238 5.05 -16.10 10.15
N THR A 239 4.70 -17.32 9.72
CA THR A 239 3.86 -18.20 10.55
C THR A 239 4.65 -18.84 11.69
N LYS A 240 4.03 -18.94 12.87
CA LYS A 240 4.67 -19.52 14.05
C LYS A 240 4.73 -21.05 13.99
N PRO A 241 5.80 -21.67 14.50
CA PRO A 241 6.00 -23.12 14.46
C PRO A 241 4.92 -23.95 15.15
N GLU A 242 4.27 -23.42 16.19
CA GLU A 242 3.24 -24.12 16.94
C GLU A 242 2.01 -24.47 16.09
N TYR A 243 1.75 -23.71 15.02
CA TYR A 243 0.68 -24.03 14.06
C TYR A 243 1.13 -25.00 12.97
N LYS A 244 2.36 -25.50 13.02
CA LYS A 244 2.94 -26.39 12.00
C LYS A 244 2.85 -25.78 10.59
N ASP A 245 2.60 -26.61 9.58
CA ASP A 245 2.44 -26.20 8.19
C ASP A 245 0.94 -26.11 7.79
N TYR A 246 0.06 -25.93 8.81
CA TYR A 246 -1.35 -25.75 8.55
C TYR A 246 -1.61 -24.40 7.89
N TRP A 247 -2.66 -24.36 7.06
CA TRP A 247 -3.00 -23.20 6.29
C TRP A 247 -3.22 -21.95 7.18
N TRP A 248 -2.72 -20.81 6.74
CA TRP A 248 -2.71 -19.55 7.50
C TRP A 248 -3.58 -18.45 6.92
N GLY A 249 -4.09 -18.61 5.67
CA GLY A 249 -4.65 -17.53 4.87
C GLY A 249 -6.19 -17.51 4.81
N GLU A 250 -6.90 -18.02 5.84
CA GLU A 250 -8.38 -17.96 5.92
C GLU A 250 -8.92 -16.59 6.34
N GLY A 251 -8.06 -15.69 6.80
CA GLY A 251 -8.47 -14.40 7.35
C GLY A 251 -8.94 -13.42 6.28
N GLU A 252 -10.05 -12.74 6.56
CA GLU A 252 -10.70 -11.79 5.67
C GLU A 252 -9.97 -10.43 5.64
N PHE A 253 -9.84 -9.84 4.45
CA PHE A 253 -9.55 -8.42 4.29
C PHE A 253 -10.82 -7.61 4.54
N LYS A 254 -10.72 -6.51 5.30
CA LYS A 254 -11.85 -5.64 5.64
C LYS A 254 -11.51 -4.18 5.46
N ALA A 255 -12.44 -3.42 4.84
CA ALA A 255 -12.35 -1.97 4.75
C ALA A 255 -13.58 -1.33 5.40
N TYR A 256 -13.32 -0.55 6.44
CA TYR A 256 -14.29 0.26 7.16
C TYR A 256 -14.25 1.68 6.60
N LEU A 257 -15.36 2.14 6.07
CA LEU A 257 -15.46 3.40 5.33
C LEU A 257 -16.52 4.32 5.95
N ASP A 258 -16.21 5.59 6.09
CA ASP A 258 -17.17 6.71 6.25
C ASP A 258 -18.21 6.57 7.36
N GLY A 259 -17.82 5.99 8.48
CA GLY A 259 -18.69 5.83 9.66
C GLY A 259 -19.02 4.38 9.99
N ASP A 260 -18.47 3.43 9.22
CA ASP A 260 -18.50 2.02 9.64
C ASP A 260 -17.79 1.86 10.99
N ASP A 261 -18.42 1.13 11.90
CA ASP A 261 -17.90 0.87 13.25
C ASP A 261 -17.73 -0.63 13.50
N GLU A 262 -18.82 -1.35 13.71
CA GLU A 262 -18.80 -2.79 14.03
C GLU A 262 -18.59 -3.64 12.77
N TYR A 263 -19.18 -3.28 11.63
CA TYR A 263 -19.13 -4.05 10.39
C TYR A 263 -18.52 -3.23 9.25
N PRO A 264 -17.64 -3.85 8.42
CA PRO A 264 -17.02 -3.17 7.30
C PRO A 264 -17.96 -3.07 6.09
N THR A 265 -17.80 -2.02 5.28
CA THR A 265 -18.46 -1.92 3.96
C THR A 265 -17.90 -2.91 2.97
N LEU A 266 -16.57 -3.13 2.96
CA LEU A 266 -15.94 -4.11 2.07
C LEU A 266 -15.32 -5.23 2.89
N VAL A 267 -15.66 -6.46 2.54
CA VAL A 267 -15.14 -7.67 3.19
C VAL A 267 -14.89 -8.77 2.16
N GLY A 268 -13.75 -9.44 2.28
CA GLY A 268 -13.40 -10.63 1.48
C GLY A 268 -13.82 -11.92 2.16
N THR A 269 -13.35 -13.04 1.63
CA THR A 269 -13.63 -14.40 2.12
C THR A 269 -12.39 -15.12 2.62
N GLY A 270 -11.19 -14.60 2.31
CA GLY A 270 -9.90 -15.13 2.73
C GLY A 270 -8.76 -14.24 2.28
N THR A 271 -7.59 -14.45 2.85
CA THR A 271 -6.38 -13.69 2.48
C THR A 271 -5.91 -14.06 1.06
N GLU A 272 -5.94 -15.35 0.70
CA GLU A 272 -5.63 -15.76 -0.67
C GLU A 272 -6.62 -15.23 -1.70
N ASP A 273 -7.90 -15.16 -1.36
CA ASP A 273 -8.95 -14.62 -2.22
C ASP A 273 -8.71 -13.13 -2.47
N TYR A 274 -8.37 -12.39 -1.41
CA TYR A 274 -8.00 -10.99 -1.53
C TYR A 274 -6.79 -10.78 -2.45
N ILE A 275 -5.79 -11.63 -2.36
CA ILE A 275 -4.59 -11.59 -3.20
C ILE A 275 -4.91 -12.05 -4.63
N GLY A 276 -6.02 -12.79 -4.85
CA GLY A 276 -6.46 -13.31 -6.14
C GLY A 276 -5.81 -14.65 -6.51
N SER A 277 -5.43 -15.45 -5.52
CA SER A 277 -5.12 -16.88 -5.66
C SER A 277 -6.29 -17.72 -5.15
N ALA A 278 -6.13 -19.04 -5.04
CA ALA A 278 -7.14 -19.95 -4.51
C ALA A 278 -6.49 -21.24 -3.99
N TRP A 279 -7.11 -21.83 -2.94
CA TRP A 279 -6.70 -23.12 -2.37
C TRP A 279 -5.24 -23.15 -1.88
N GLY A 280 -4.75 -22.02 -1.39
CA GLY A 280 -3.40 -21.84 -0.90
C GLY A 280 -2.66 -20.69 -1.59
N GLN A 281 -1.39 -20.47 -1.21
CA GLN A 281 -0.62 -19.34 -1.65
C GLN A 281 0.74 -19.76 -2.23
N GLY A 282 0.83 -19.76 -3.56
CA GLY A 282 2.07 -19.91 -4.31
C GLY A 282 2.70 -18.58 -4.70
N GLN A 283 3.88 -18.62 -5.33
CA GLN A 283 4.59 -17.45 -5.84
C GLN A 283 4.06 -17.06 -7.23
N PHE A 284 3.66 -15.79 -7.39
CA PHE A 284 3.29 -15.20 -8.68
C PHE A 284 3.40 -13.69 -8.63
N CYS A 285 3.45 -13.05 -9.81
CA CYS A 285 3.50 -11.61 -9.95
C CYS A 285 2.60 -11.18 -11.11
N ASN A 286 1.56 -10.42 -10.81
CA ASN A 286 0.65 -9.82 -11.78
C ASN A 286 0.65 -8.30 -11.63
N LYS A 287 0.00 -7.61 -12.58
CA LYS A 287 -0.04 -6.15 -12.62
C LYS A 287 -0.59 -5.50 -11.36
N TYR A 288 -1.63 -6.08 -10.75
CA TYR A 288 -2.35 -5.48 -9.61
C TYR A 288 -2.29 -6.30 -8.33
N ASN A 289 -1.86 -7.54 -8.39
CA ASN A 289 -1.81 -8.46 -7.26
C ASN A 289 -0.70 -9.50 -7.45
N GLY A 290 -0.19 -10.05 -6.36
CA GLY A 290 0.82 -11.09 -6.43
C GLY A 290 1.33 -11.51 -5.07
N CYS A 291 2.08 -12.61 -5.06
CA CYS A 291 2.82 -13.10 -3.92
C CYS A 291 4.29 -13.28 -4.34
N LEU A 292 5.14 -12.38 -3.90
CA LEU A 292 6.55 -12.34 -4.32
C LEU A 292 7.42 -13.35 -3.56
N ILE A 293 7.04 -13.68 -2.34
CA ILE A 293 7.68 -14.69 -1.50
C ILE A 293 6.60 -15.67 -1.07
N ALA A 294 6.80 -16.96 -1.37
CA ALA A 294 6.00 -18.08 -0.89
C ALA A 294 6.96 -19.20 -0.44
N ASP A 295 7.57 -19.00 0.72
CA ASP A 295 8.62 -19.87 1.27
C ASP A 295 8.07 -20.68 2.44
N GLY A 296 7.34 -21.75 2.13
CA GLY A 296 6.77 -22.66 3.14
C GLY A 296 7.82 -23.27 4.06
N LYS A 297 9.03 -23.54 3.57
CA LYS A 297 10.12 -24.11 4.38
C LYS A 297 10.54 -23.17 5.52
N ASN A 298 10.61 -21.87 5.24
CA ASN A 298 10.94 -20.83 6.22
C ASN A 298 9.69 -20.18 6.81
N ARG A 299 8.49 -20.64 6.46
CA ARG A 299 7.19 -20.10 6.93
C ARG A 299 7.02 -18.62 6.65
N GLN A 300 7.32 -18.16 5.44
CA GLN A 300 7.36 -16.77 5.07
C GLN A 300 6.61 -16.51 3.77
N TRP A 301 5.68 -15.55 3.82
CA TRP A 301 4.94 -15.09 2.65
C TRP A 301 4.98 -13.57 2.58
N SER A 302 5.12 -13.01 1.37
CA SER A 302 5.00 -11.58 1.09
C SER A 302 4.20 -11.38 -0.18
N PHE A 303 3.14 -10.61 -0.09
CA PHE A 303 2.12 -10.46 -1.13
C PHE A 303 1.62 -9.03 -1.21
N TYR A 304 0.98 -8.69 -2.33
CA TYR A 304 0.43 -7.35 -2.55
C TYR A 304 -0.90 -7.40 -3.31
N ARG A 305 -1.72 -6.36 -3.09
CA ARG A 305 -2.84 -6.00 -3.96
C ARG A 305 -2.97 -4.48 -4.03
N TYR A 306 -3.15 -3.97 -5.28
CA TYR A 306 -3.33 -2.57 -5.58
C TYR A 306 -4.68 -2.33 -6.24
N HIS A 307 -5.49 -1.46 -5.62
CA HIS A 307 -6.84 -1.10 -6.04
C HIS A 307 -6.82 0.00 -7.11
N ILE A 308 -6.32 -0.34 -8.29
CA ILE A 308 -6.20 0.59 -9.43
C ILE A 308 -7.46 0.56 -10.28
N ILE A 309 -7.95 -0.65 -10.61
CA ILE A 309 -9.15 -0.87 -11.43
C ILE A 309 -10.42 -0.97 -10.59
N ASP A 310 -10.28 -1.20 -9.30
CA ASP A 310 -11.35 -1.33 -8.28
C ASP A 310 -11.10 -0.33 -7.13
N PRO A 311 -11.13 1.00 -7.38
CA PRO A 311 -10.67 2.00 -6.43
C PRO A 311 -11.52 2.04 -5.16
N ILE A 312 -10.86 2.11 -4.01
CA ILE A 312 -11.49 2.26 -2.70
C ILE A 312 -11.39 3.73 -2.28
N TYR A 313 -12.46 4.49 -2.53
CA TYR A 313 -12.60 5.89 -2.10
C TYR A 313 -13.28 5.98 -0.73
N PHE A 314 -12.91 7.00 0.02
CA PHE A 314 -13.58 7.37 1.27
C PHE A 314 -13.72 8.89 1.37
N HIS A 315 -14.78 9.36 2.05
CA HIS A 315 -15.14 10.78 2.11
C HIS A 315 -14.80 11.42 3.46
N SER A 316 -14.59 10.60 4.49
CA SER A 316 -14.33 11.11 5.85
C SER A 316 -13.35 10.26 6.64
N VAL A 317 -13.44 8.94 6.58
CA VAL A 317 -12.62 7.99 7.36
C VAL A 317 -12.40 6.71 6.56
N CYS A 318 -11.18 6.16 6.66
CA CYS A 318 -10.86 4.82 6.18
C CYS A 318 -10.03 4.07 7.23
N LYS A 319 -10.40 2.81 7.50
CA LYS A 319 -9.63 1.85 8.30
C LYS A 319 -9.55 0.54 7.53
N ILE A 320 -8.37 -0.05 7.42
CA ILE A 320 -8.15 -1.32 6.71
C ILE A 320 -7.56 -2.33 7.68
N THR A 321 -8.18 -3.52 7.74
CA THR A 321 -7.70 -4.62 8.58
C THR A 321 -7.60 -5.92 7.79
N MET A 322 -6.88 -6.88 8.36
CA MET A 322 -6.80 -8.25 7.87
C MET A 322 -6.90 -9.20 9.05
N GLN A 323 -7.87 -10.09 9.02
CA GLN A 323 -8.05 -11.13 10.01
C GLN A 323 -6.88 -12.11 10.00
N GLN A 324 -6.51 -12.61 11.17
CA GLN A 324 -5.45 -13.61 11.31
C GLN A 324 -6.07 -14.96 11.64
N MET A 325 -6.38 -15.74 10.58
CA MET A 325 -7.04 -17.02 10.68
C MET A 325 -6.32 -18.08 9.86
N GLY A 326 -6.43 -19.31 10.33
CA GLY A 326 -5.96 -20.49 9.61
C GLY A 326 -7.00 -21.59 9.61
N GLY A 327 -6.71 -22.65 8.86
CA GLY A 327 -7.59 -23.81 8.72
C GLY A 327 -6.82 -25.12 8.71
N THR A 328 -7.43 -26.16 9.28
CA THR A 328 -7.00 -27.56 9.20
C THR A 328 -8.13 -28.48 9.65
N SER A 329 -7.92 -29.81 9.64
CA SER A 329 -8.92 -30.74 10.15
C SER A 329 -9.19 -30.56 11.66
N LYS A 330 -10.43 -30.82 12.10
CA LYS A 330 -10.88 -30.73 13.50
C LYS A 330 -9.93 -31.46 14.46
N LYS A 331 -9.54 -32.70 14.15
CA LYS A 331 -8.59 -33.48 14.96
C LYS A 331 -7.25 -32.76 15.18
N ASN A 332 -6.77 -32.01 14.18
CA ASN A 332 -5.53 -31.25 14.30
C ASN A 332 -5.71 -30.01 15.19
N VAL A 333 -6.85 -29.34 15.11
CA VAL A 333 -7.18 -28.20 16.00
C VAL A 333 -7.27 -28.67 17.46
N ILE A 334 -7.98 -29.78 17.73
CA ILE A 334 -8.03 -30.41 19.06
C ILE A 334 -6.62 -30.76 19.56
N ALA A 335 -5.79 -31.34 18.71
CA ALA A 335 -4.41 -31.70 19.08
C ALA A 335 -3.54 -30.48 19.42
N MET A 336 -3.75 -29.35 18.75
CA MET A 336 -3.09 -28.08 19.08
C MET A 336 -3.59 -27.51 20.40
N GLN A 337 -4.92 -27.49 20.63
CA GLN A 337 -5.50 -27.05 21.90
C GLN A 337 -4.97 -27.86 23.09
N LYS A 338 -4.92 -29.20 22.99
CA LYS A 338 -4.37 -30.10 24.02
C LYS A 338 -2.88 -29.83 24.33
N LYS A 339 -2.15 -29.20 23.40
CA LYS A 339 -0.75 -28.77 23.59
C LYS A 339 -0.64 -27.34 24.12
N GLY A 340 -1.75 -26.66 24.37
CA GLY A 340 -1.77 -25.28 24.86
C GLY A 340 -1.42 -24.22 23.79
N VAL A 341 -1.57 -24.56 22.49
CA VAL A 341 -1.41 -23.57 21.42
C VAL A 341 -2.50 -22.52 21.51
N ASN A 342 -2.12 -21.24 21.44
CA ASN A 342 -3.05 -20.12 21.52
C ASN A 342 -3.84 -19.98 20.22
N LEU A 343 -5.07 -20.50 20.18
CA LEU A 343 -5.98 -20.43 19.05
C LEU A 343 -7.44 -20.41 19.52
N ILE A 344 -8.34 -19.87 18.69
CA ILE A 344 -9.78 -19.81 18.97
C ILE A 344 -10.51 -20.38 17.75
N PRO A 345 -11.21 -21.55 17.86
CA PRO A 345 -12.02 -22.10 16.78
C PRO A 345 -13.16 -21.16 16.38
N VAL A 346 -13.47 -21.07 15.08
CA VAL A 346 -14.46 -20.12 14.55
C VAL A 346 -15.58 -20.82 13.78
N THR A 347 -15.25 -21.70 12.85
CA THR A 347 -16.22 -22.44 12.04
C THR A 347 -15.74 -23.85 11.75
N ILE A 348 -16.69 -24.76 11.51
CA ILE A 348 -16.43 -26.14 11.05
C ILE A 348 -17.26 -26.36 9.79
N SER A 349 -16.68 -27.02 8.77
CA SER A 349 -17.45 -27.47 7.58
C SER A 349 -18.46 -28.52 7.96
N GLY A 350 -19.73 -28.31 7.56
CA GLY A 350 -20.80 -29.30 7.73
C GLY A 350 -20.79 -30.38 6.64
N ASP A 351 -21.62 -31.41 6.80
CA ASP A 351 -21.80 -32.49 5.83
C ASP A 351 -22.51 -32.01 4.55
N GLU A 352 -23.39 -31.00 4.66
CA GLU A 352 -23.95 -30.25 3.53
C GLU A 352 -23.13 -28.99 3.30
N ALA A 353 -23.17 -28.42 2.08
CA ALA A 353 -22.41 -27.21 1.76
C ALA A 353 -22.76 -26.06 2.73
N GLY A 354 -21.85 -25.76 3.66
CA GLY A 354 -22.05 -24.71 4.67
C GLY A 354 -21.05 -24.77 5.81
N LEU A 355 -21.06 -23.70 6.62
CA LEU A 355 -20.21 -23.57 7.80
C LEU A 355 -21.09 -23.60 9.07
N ILE A 356 -20.72 -24.44 10.03
CA ILE A 356 -21.26 -24.42 11.38
C ILE A 356 -20.49 -23.38 12.16
N HIS A 357 -21.21 -22.38 12.68
CA HIS A 357 -20.64 -21.29 13.47
C HIS A 357 -20.42 -21.76 14.91
N ILE A 358 -19.18 -21.65 15.40
CA ILE A 358 -18.78 -22.08 16.73
C ILE A 358 -18.04 -20.98 17.52
N TYR A 359 -17.96 -19.78 16.95
CA TYR A 359 -17.33 -18.62 17.61
C TYR A 359 -18.39 -17.85 18.42
N TYR A 360 -18.24 -17.91 19.76
CA TYR A 360 -19.02 -17.14 20.70
C TYR A 360 -18.05 -16.34 21.56
N LYS A 361 -18.22 -15.01 21.65
CA LYS A 361 -17.29 -14.13 22.38
C LYS A 361 -17.08 -14.54 23.83
N ASP A 362 -18.13 -15.11 24.48
CA ASP A 362 -18.17 -15.39 25.92
C ASP A 362 -18.12 -16.89 26.24
N SER A 363 -17.96 -17.76 25.27
CA SER A 363 -17.91 -19.21 25.49
C SER A 363 -17.03 -19.96 24.50
N VAL A 364 -16.38 -21.00 24.98
CA VAL A 364 -15.57 -21.91 24.14
C VAL A 364 -16.38 -23.16 23.86
N VAL A 365 -16.56 -23.50 22.59
CA VAL A 365 -17.22 -24.74 22.16
C VAL A 365 -16.26 -25.91 22.35
N ASP A 366 -16.76 -27.00 22.95
CA ASP A 366 -16.02 -28.27 23.01
C ASP A 366 -16.03 -28.95 21.64
N LEU A 367 -14.87 -28.95 20.98
CA LEU A 367 -14.71 -29.58 19.67
C LEU A 367 -14.84 -31.12 19.68
N GLU A 368 -14.77 -31.75 20.87
CA GLU A 368 -14.94 -33.20 21.03
C GLU A 368 -16.43 -33.60 21.17
N SER A 369 -17.35 -32.60 21.16
CA SER A 369 -18.80 -32.88 21.21
C SER A 369 -19.22 -33.76 20.03
N PRO A 370 -20.02 -34.84 20.30
CA PRO A 370 -20.54 -35.74 19.28
C PRO A 370 -21.56 -35.07 18.31
N GLU A 371 -22.06 -33.90 18.66
CA GLU A 371 -22.98 -33.11 17.82
C GLU A 371 -22.28 -32.40 16.66
N LEU A 372 -20.92 -32.28 16.73
CA LEU A 372 -20.13 -31.63 15.69
C LEU A 372 -19.67 -32.64 14.64
N PRO A 373 -19.39 -32.19 13.40
CA PRO A 373 -18.87 -33.03 12.32
C PRO A 373 -17.63 -33.83 12.72
N GLY A 374 -17.35 -34.89 11.97
CA GLY A 374 -16.25 -35.83 12.23
C GLY A 374 -14.86 -35.19 12.24
N ASP A 375 -13.86 -35.98 12.64
CA ASP A 375 -12.48 -35.52 12.91
C ASP A 375 -11.75 -34.90 11.70
N ASP A 376 -12.14 -35.26 10.50
CA ASP A 376 -11.53 -34.73 9.25
C ASP A 376 -12.22 -33.45 8.74
N ALA A 377 -13.29 -32.98 9.38
CA ALA A 377 -13.97 -31.76 9.00
C ALA A 377 -13.03 -30.56 9.09
N TRP A 378 -13.02 -29.73 8.04
CA TRP A 378 -12.23 -28.50 8.01
C TRP A 378 -12.70 -27.55 9.10
N THR A 379 -11.75 -27.02 9.86
CA THR A 379 -12.03 -26.14 11.01
C THR A 379 -11.16 -24.91 10.91
N ASN A 380 -11.80 -23.76 10.81
CA ASN A 380 -11.13 -22.46 10.83
C ASN A 380 -10.94 -21.97 12.25
N PHE A 381 -9.82 -21.31 12.51
CA PHE A 381 -9.48 -20.81 13.85
C PHE A 381 -8.65 -19.52 13.77
N PHE A 382 -8.87 -18.61 14.72
CA PHE A 382 -7.97 -17.47 14.92
C PHE A 382 -6.61 -17.97 15.40
N ARG A 383 -5.56 -17.32 14.93
CA ARG A 383 -4.16 -17.64 15.22
C ARG A 383 -3.33 -16.39 15.44
N SER A 384 -2.11 -16.55 15.93
CA SER A 384 -1.15 -15.49 16.17
C SER A 384 0.09 -15.71 15.32
N ASP A 385 0.40 -14.78 14.41
CA ASP A 385 1.61 -14.82 13.58
C ASP A 385 2.36 -13.49 13.65
N ASP A 386 3.55 -13.44 13.08
CA ASP A 386 4.31 -12.21 12.87
C ASP A 386 3.88 -11.61 11.53
N VAL A 387 3.21 -10.47 11.58
CA VAL A 387 2.60 -9.83 10.42
C VAL A 387 3.12 -8.41 10.27
N SER A 388 3.40 -8.00 9.05
CA SER A 388 3.78 -6.62 8.73
C SER A 388 3.16 -6.18 7.42
N ALA A 389 2.79 -4.90 7.31
CA ALA A 389 2.24 -4.36 6.08
C ALA A 389 2.56 -2.89 5.87
N VAL A 390 2.60 -2.48 4.60
CA VAL A 390 2.52 -1.08 4.16
C VAL A 390 1.13 -0.84 3.58
N ALA A 391 0.46 0.19 4.04
CA ALA A 391 -0.71 0.78 3.38
C ALA A 391 -0.26 1.95 2.51
N TYR A 392 -0.69 1.99 1.25
CA TYR A 392 -0.50 3.12 0.35
C TYR A 392 -1.84 3.79 0.10
N PHE A 393 -1.89 5.12 0.22
CA PHE A 393 -3.14 5.85 0.05
C PHE A 393 -2.90 7.32 -0.32
N TYR A 394 -3.95 7.98 -0.80
CA TYR A 394 -3.98 9.41 -1.00
C TYR A 394 -4.95 10.07 -0.02
N LEU A 395 -4.61 11.29 0.43
CA LEU A 395 -5.46 12.16 1.23
C LEU A 395 -5.54 13.56 0.62
N ASP A 396 -6.63 14.25 0.91
CA ASP A 396 -6.84 15.68 0.63
C ASP A 396 -5.96 16.63 1.47
N LYS A 397 -5.09 16.09 2.32
CA LYS A 397 -4.20 16.82 3.24
C LYS A 397 -2.75 16.40 3.06
N PRO A 398 -1.80 17.34 3.23
CA PRO A 398 -0.36 17.03 3.15
C PRO A 398 0.19 16.25 4.36
N LYS A 399 -0.60 16.07 5.42
CA LYS A 399 -0.25 15.34 6.66
C LYS A 399 -1.34 14.39 7.11
N ASN A 400 -1.01 13.46 8.00
CA ASN A 400 -1.94 12.55 8.65
C ASN A 400 -1.68 12.47 10.16
N ASP A 401 -2.64 11.90 10.91
CA ASP A 401 -2.55 11.72 12.36
C ASP A 401 -2.16 10.28 12.77
N LEU A 402 -1.65 9.47 11.82
CA LEU A 402 -1.23 8.09 12.08
C LEU A 402 -0.04 8.05 13.05
N PRO A 403 0.17 6.93 13.76
CA PRO A 403 1.34 6.75 14.61
C PRO A 403 2.66 6.93 13.86
N GLU A 404 3.70 7.33 14.57
CA GLU A 404 5.06 7.36 14.04
C GLU A 404 5.56 5.95 13.69
N ILE A 405 6.59 5.87 12.85
CA ILE A 405 7.22 4.60 12.51
C ILE A 405 7.71 3.88 13.77
N GLN A 406 7.47 2.58 13.84
CA GLN A 406 7.95 1.76 14.95
C GLN A 406 9.48 1.75 15.04
N ASN A 407 9.99 1.56 16.27
CA ASN A 407 11.41 1.48 16.56
C ASN A 407 12.13 0.41 15.71
N ILE A 408 13.38 0.67 15.35
CA ILE A 408 14.21 -0.25 14.55
C ILE A 408 14.27 -1.66 15.14
N ASN A 409 14.27 -1.82 16.47
CA ASN A 409 14.29 -3.15 17.11
C ASN A 409 13.04 -3.97 16.79
N ILE A 410 11.86 -3.35 16.64
CA ILE A 410 10.64 -4.04 16.21
C ILE A 410 10.73 -4.35 14.71
N ARG A 411 11.13 -3.37 13.91
CA ARG A 411 11.22 -3.51 12.46
C ARG A 411 12.17 -4.62 12.03
N THR A 412 13.30 -4.77 12.74
CA THR A 412 14.39 -5.68 12.39
C THR A 412 14.46 -6.94 13.27
N CYS A 413 13.54 -7.12 14.21
CA CYS A 413 13.49 -8.29 15.09
C CYS A 413 13.59 -9.61 14.28
N ASN A 414 14.50 -10.48 14.67
CA ASN A 414 14.72 -11.79 14.03
C ASN A 414 15.10 -11.74 12.53
N LEU A 415 15.54 -10.60 12.00
CA LEU A 415 16.01 -10.49 10.62
C LEU A 415 17.52 -10.77 10.52
N LYS A 416 17.93 -11.36 9.38
CA LYS A 416 19.34 -11.59 9.08
C LYS A 416 20.03 -10.25 8.78
N ARG A 417 21.20 -10.04 9.40
CA ARG A 417 22.14 -8.97 9.07
C ARG A 417 23.05 -9.39 7.91
N ASP A 418 23.61 -8.43 7.21
CA ASP A 418 24.75 -8.69 6.35
C ASP A 418 25.89 -9.26 7.21
N SER A 419 26.59 -10.27 6.71
CA SER A 419 27.88 -10.66 7.31
C SER A 419 28.78 -9.45 7.21
N ALA A 420 29.41 -9.05 8.34
CA ALA A 420 30.37 -7.96 8.36
C ALA A 420 31.38 -8.15 7.22
N GLN A 421 31.42 -7.20 6.29
CA GLN A 421 32.40 -7.15 5.21
C GLN A 421 33.74 -6.69 5.75
#